data_7afd38886bbb36d8b1758e4f0dd6490f
#
_entry.id   7afd38886bbb36d8b1758e4f0dd6490f
#
_cell.length_a   1.000
_cell.length_b   1.000
_cell.length_c   1.000
_cell.angle_alpha   90.00
_cell.angle_beta   90.00
_cell.angle_gamma   90.00
#
_symmetry.space_group_name_H-M   'P 1'
#
loop_
_entity.id
_entity.type
_entity.pdbx_description
1 polymer ?
#
loop_
_entity_poly.entity_id
_entity_poly.type
_entity_poly.pdbx_seq_one_letter_code
_entity_poly.pdbx_strand_id
1 'polypeptide(L)'
;MSVQWDLEQMRLFVSVAEQRSFSAVARQQRKAQSAVSNGIAMLEADLGVSLFERSSGRQPRLTEAGSVLLEEAREVLRQCERLNGRALSLTRGEEACLRLAQDEAMLFQPVLDSLEALAGKYPLLEVQLSSAAQGDVARKLVERKADLGLLFYHDQIPEALERRVVGSVEMVTVCGVNHPLAKEPYVTCQRLAQFRQLLMSTQTSVYPGSEAASPLVWRADSFYVLAEWLMSGLGWAWLPRHIVQYPTYQQQMVELDSEWTPPALVVELVWRRDEHLGPAARFLAKRFAECLQAID
;
A
#
# COMPACT_ATOMS: atom_id res chain seq x y z
N MET A 1 -31.72 20.89 1.09
CA MET A 1 -31.65 21.56 2.40
C MET A 1 -30.36 22.37 2.41
N SER A 2 -30.46 23.66 2.69
CA SER A 2 -29.25 24.49 2.89
C SER A 2 -28.75 24.30 4.32
N VAL A 3 -27.44 24.08 4.47
CA VAL A 3 -26.78 24.02 5.78
C VAL A 3 -26.79 25.42 6.36
N GLN A 4 -27.33 25.59 7.57
CA GLN A 4 -27.47 26.93 8.23
C GLN A 4 -26.38 27.15 9.29
N TRP A 5 -25.71 26.10 9.79
CA TRP A 5 -24.60 26.15 10.74
C TRP A 5 -23.24 26.32 10.03
N ASP A 6 -22.24 26.77 10.76
CA ASP A 6 -20.88 26.97 10.25
C ASP A 6 -19.82 26.14 10.97
N LEU A 7 -18.61 26.13 10.42
CA LEU A 7 -17.47 25.37 10.97
C LEU A 7 -16.98 25.92 12.33
N GLU A 8 -17.22 27.17 12.61
CA GLU A 8 -16.86 27.82 13.88
C GLU A 8 -17.73 27.25 14.99
N GLN A 9 -19.04 27.16 14.78
CA GLN A 9 -19.98 26.54 15.70
C GLN A 9 -19.64 25.08 15.96
N MET A 10 -19.24 24.30 14.93
CA MET A 10 -18.78 22.92 15.12
C MET A 10 -17.50 22.83 15.95
N ARG A 11 -16.52 23.71 15.72
CA ARG A 11 -15.30 23.76 16.53
C ARG A 11 -15.61 24.10 17.99
N LEU A 12 -16.53 25.01 18.24
CA LEU A 12 -16.96 25.33 19.60
C LEU A 12 -17.61 24.11 20.26
N PHE A 13 -18.47 23.40 19.55
CA PHE A 13 -19.14 22.20 20.05
C PHE A 13 -18.12 21.12 20.45
N VAL A 14 -17.23 20.74 19.55
CA VAL A 14 -16.18 19.75 19.84
C VAL A 14 -15.31 20.19 21.01
N SER A 15 -14.87 21.44 21.03
CA SER A 15 -14.01 21.99 22.09
C SER A 15 -14.72 21.97 23.47
N VAL A 16 -15.99 22.33 23.53
CA VAL A 16 -16.77 22.31 24.79
C VAL A 16 -17.01 20.87 25.26
N ALA A 17 -17.26 19.93 24.34
CA ALA A 17 -17.43 18.52 24.67
C ALA A 17 -16.16 17.92 25.27
N GLU A 18 -14.99 18.25 24.69
CA GLU A 18 -13.69 17.75 25.14
C GLU A 18 -13.23 18.35 26.47
N GLN A 19 -13.33 19.66 26.61
CA GLN A 19 -12.89 20.37 27.82
C GLN A 19 -13.93 20.35 28.94
N ARG A 20 -15.15 19.95 28.65
CA ARG A 20 -16.30 19.96 29.59
C ARG A 20 -16.47 21.29 30.32
N SER A 21 -16.16 22.40 29.63
CA SER A 21 -16.17 23.75 30.21
C SER A 21 -16.29 24.83 29.16
N PHE A 22 -17.41 25.57 29.17
CA PHE A 22 -17.61 26.74 28.31
C PHE A 22 -16.59 27.87 28.62
N SER A 23 -16.29 28.10 29.91
CA SER A 23 -15.33 29.11 30.33
C SER A 23 -13.88 28.79 29.97
N ALA A 24 -13.49 27.52 29.97
CA ALA A 24 -12.15 27.08 29.54
C ALA A 24 -11.97 27.31 28.03
N VAL A 25 -12.96 26.92 27.22
CA VAL A 25 -12.94 27.12 25.76
C VAL A 25 -12.93 28.63 25.43
N ALA A 26 -13.73 29.44 26.13
CA ALA A 26 -13.74 30.88 25.95
C ALA A 26 -12.36 31.49 26.18
N ARG A 27 -11.69 31.13 27.28
CA ARG A 27 -10.32 31.59 27.58
C ARG A 27 -9.30 31.13 26.52
N GLN A 28 -9.35 29.87 26.11
CA GLN A 28 -8.46 29.34 25.11
C GLN A 28 -8.59 30.05 23.76
N GLN A 29 -9.83 30.33 23.37
CA GLN A 29 -10.13 30.98 22.08
C GLN A 29 -10.16 32.54 22.17
N ARG A 30 -9.82 33.09 23.32
CA ARG A 30 -9.85 34.55 23.59
C ARG A 30 -11.22 35.21 23.27
N LYS A 31 -12.29 34.49 23.62
CA LYS A 31 -13.69 34.95 23.42
C LYS A 31 -14.39 35.14 24.75
N ALA A 32 -15.50 35.88 24.74
CA ALA A 32 -16.40 35.93 25.89
C ALA A 32 -17.13 34.58 26.05
N GLN A 33 -17.37 34.15 27.29
CA GLN A 33 -18.11 32.91 27.54
C GLN A 33 -19.52 32.95 26.93
N SER A 34 -20.17 34.11 26.93
CA SER A 34 -21.45 34.30 26.26
C SER A 34 -21.42 34.04 24.75
N ALA A 35 -20.31 34.39 24.07
CA ALA A 35 -20.16 34.15 22.65
C ALA A 35 -20.05 32.62 22.37
N VAL A 36 -19.32 31.89 23.22
CA VAL A 36 -19.22 30.39 23.08
C VAL A 36 -20.59 29.77 23.35
N SER A 37 -21.30 30.19 24.41
CA SER A 37 -22.64 29.70 24.74
C SER A 37 -23.65 29.99 23.63
N ASN A 38 -23.63 31.20 23.06
CA ASN A 38 -24.52 31.57 21.95
C ASN A 38 -24.20 30.79 20.68
N GLY A 39 -22.90 30.55 20.36
CA GLY A 39 -22.53 29.72 19.21
C GLY A 39 -23.06 28.27 19.31
N ILE A 40 -23.00 27.67 20.49
CA ILE A 40 -23.60 26.34 20.74
C ILE A 40 -25.13 26.43 20.64
N ALA A 41 -25.78 27.43 21.24
CA ALA A 41 -27.23 27.56 21.18
C ALA A 41 -27.74 27.77 19.73
N MET A 42 -27.00 28.50 18.89
CA MET A 42 -27.31 28.65 17.48
C MET A 42 -27.15 27.30 16.75
N LEU A 43 -26.07 26.55 17.00
CA LEU A 43 -25.87 25.22 16.41
C LEU A 43 -27.01 24.28 16.79
N GLU A 44 -27.43 24.25 18.06
CA GLU A 44 -28.58 23.45 18.54
C GLU A 44 -29.90 23.87 17.83
N ALA A 45 -30.11 25.15 17.63
CA ALA A 45 -31.29 25.67 16.92
C ALA A 45 -31.27 25.26 15.44
N ASP A 46 -30.12 25.36 14.77
CA ASP A 46 -29.97 25.02 13.36
C ASP A 46 -30.07 23.49 13.11
N LEU A 47 -29.57 22.68 14.05
CA LEU A 47 -29.69 21.23 14.00
C LEU A 47 -31.05 20.70 14.49
N GLY A 48 -31.81 21.53 15.22
CA GLY A 48 -33.11 21.16 15.80
C GLY A 48 -33.03 20.19 16.98
N VAL A 49 -31.84 20.03 17.60
CA VAL A 49 -31.60 19.13 18.73
C VAL A 49 -30.73 19.78 19.79
N SER A 50 -30.92 19.43 21.06
CA SER A 50 -30.02 19.87 22.13
C SER A 50 -28.80 18.96 22.17
N LEU A 51 -27.60 19.56 22.17
CA LEU A 51 -26.30 18.86 22.22
C LEU A 51 -25.83 18.67 23.67
N PHE A 52 -26.19 19.60 24.56
CA PHE A 52 -25.85 19.52 25.98
C PHE A 52 -27.09 19.52 26.86
N GLU A 53 -26.99 18.82 28.03
CA GLU A 53 -28.03 18.82 29.05
C GLU A 53 -28.17 20.22 29.67
N ARG A 54 -29.41 20.69 29.83
CA ARG A 54 -29.70 21.97 30.51
C ARG A 54 -29.59 21.79 32.03
N SER A 55 -28.37 21.97 32.57
CA SER A 55 -28.13 21.96 34.00
C SER A 55 -27.39 23.21 34.44
N SER A 56 -28.02 24.01 35.34
CA SER A 56 -27.39 25.21 35.88
C SER A 56 -26.25 24.83 36.87
N GLY A 57 -25.07 25.38 36.66
CA GLY A 57 -23.95 25.35 37.60
C GLY A 57 -23.14 24.06 37.62
N ARG A 58 -23.39 23.09 36.71
CA ARG A 58 -22.62 21.84 36.57
C ARG A 58 -21.80 21.84 35.27
N GLN A 59 -20.81 20.93 35.21
CA GLN A 59 -20.07 20.69 33.97
C GLN A 59 -21.03 20.30 32.84
N PRO A 60 -20.85 20.84 31.62
CA PRO A 60 -21.66 20.46 30.47
C PRO A 60 -21.55 18.95 30.21
N ARG A 61 -22.71 18.30 30.09
CA ARG A 61 -22.83 16.88 29.72
C ARG A 61 -23.52 16.80 28.38
N LEU A 62 -23.04 15.93 27.52
CA LEU A 62 -23.67 15.67 26.24
C LEU A 62 -25.01 14.95 26.45
N THR A 63 -25.98 15.30 25.63
CA THR A 63 -27.18 14.48 25.43
C THR A 63 -26.82 13.24 24.60
N GLU A 64 -27.76 12.32 24.45
CA GLU A 64 -27.61 11.18 23.52
C GLU A 64 -27.39 11.70 22.09
N ALA A 65 -28.20 12.64 21.62
CA ALA A 65 -28.02 13.29 20.33
C ALA A 65 -26.66 14.00 20.23
N GLY A 66 -26.24 14.71 21.28
CA GLY A 66 -24.93 15.36 21.33
C GLY A 66 -23.78 14.35 21.21
N SER A 67 -23.89 13.19 21.82
CA SER A 67 -22.87 12.15 21.72
C SER A 67 -22.72 11.59 20.30
N VAL A 68 -23.82 11.36 19.61
CA VAL A 68 -23.82 10.92 18.21
C VAL A 68 -23.26 12.00 17.30
N LEU A 69 -23.75 13.24 17.43
CA LEU A 69 -23.34 14.34 16.57
C LEU A 69 -21.92 14.83 16.85
N LEU A 70 -21.33 14.51 18.00
CA LEU A 70 -19.91 14.80 18.27
C LEU A 70 -18.98 14.09 17.32
N GLU A 71 -19.25 12.82 17.03
CA GLU A 71 -18.40 12.06 16.08
C GLU A 71 -18.55 12.58 14.66
N GLU A 72 -19.78 12.93 14.25
CA GLU A 72 -20.03 13.55 12.94
C GLU A 72 -19.35 14.92 12.82
N ALA A 73 -19.42 15.74 13.86
CA ALA A 73 -18.75 17.05 13.89
C ALA A 73 -17.22 16.92 13.81
N ARG A 74 -16.64 15.93 14.49
CA ARG A 74 -15.21 15.62 14.40
C ARG A 74 -14.82 15.23 12.98
N GLU A 75 -15.64 14.40 12.33
CA GLU A 75 -15.36 13.96 10.96
C GLU A 75 -15.39 15.14 9.97
N VAL A 76 -16.38 16.01 10.07
CA VAL A 76 -16.45 17.24 9.23
C VAL A 76 -15.20 18.10 9.43
N LEU A 77 -14.77 18.32 10.68
CA LEU A 77 -13.56 19.10 10.97
C LEU A 77 -12.29 18.43 10.41
N ARG A 78 -12.15 17.10 10.54
CA ARG A 78 -11.04 16.35 9.92
C ARG A 78 -11.03 16.50 8.39
N GLN A 79 -12.20 16.47 7.73
CA GLN A 79 -12.28 16.69 6.28
C GLN A 79 -11.86 18.12 5.87
N CYS A 80 -12.20 19.13 6.69
CA CYS A 80 -11.74 20.49 6.45
C CYS A 80 -10.21 20.63 6.61
N GLU A 81 -9.62 20.01 7.63
CA GLU A 81 -8.17 19.98 7.81
C GLU A 81 -7.48 19.28 6.65
N ARG A 82 -8.04 18.16 6.19
CA ARG A 82 -7.56 17.42 5.02
C ARG A 82 -7.61 18.27 3.75
N LEU A 83 -8.71 19.02 3.54
CA LEU A 83 -8.83 19.94 2.41
C LEU A 83 -7.75 21.02 2.46
N ASN A 84 -7.56 21.66 3.62
CA ASN A 84 -6.54 22.70 3.81
C ASN A 84 -5.14 22.16 3.59
N GLY A 85 -4.85 20.97 4.11
CA GLY A 85 -3.57 20.29 3.91
C GLY A 85 -3.30 19.99 2.43
N ARG A 86 -4.30 19.47 1.70
CA ARG A 86 -4.19 19.25 0.24
C ARG A 86 -3.95 20.55 -0.53
N ALA A 87 -4.66 21.62 -0.20
CA ALA A 87 -4.43 22.92 -0.83
C ALA A 87 -2.99 23.43 -0.61
N LEU A 88 -2.46 23.24 0.59
CA LEU A 88 -1.07 23.60 0.92
C LEU A 88 -0.06 22.71 0.17
N SER A 89 -0.29 21.41 0.07
CA SER A 89 0.56 20.50 -0.70
C SER A 89 0.61 20.90 -2.18
N LEU A 90 -0.54 21.21 -2.77
CA LEU A 90 -0.62 21.68 -4.15
C LEU A 90 0.16 22.99 -4.39
N THR A 91 0.13 23.93 -3.45
CA THR A 91 0.92 25.18 -3.55
C THR A 91 2.44 24.93 -3.48
N ARG A 92 2.87 23.81 -2.90
CA ARG A 92 4.26 23.36 -2.85
C ARG A 92 4.65 22.48 -4.04
N GLY A 93 3.75 22.26 -4.99
CA GLY A 93 3.96 21.38 -6.14
C GLY A 93 4.06 19.89 -5.76
N GLU A 94 3.50 19.51 -4.61
CA GLU A 94 3.42 18.10 -4.19
C GLU A 94 2.25 17.42 -4.92
N GLU A 95 2.40 16.11 -5.21
CA GLU A 95 1.33 15.33 -5.81
C GLU A 95 0.17 15.16 -4.83
N ALA A 96 -1.06 15.31 -5.30
CA ALA A 96 -2.25 14.97 -4.52
C ALA A 96 -2.51 13.46 -4.48
N CYS A 97 -2.07 12.75 -5.53
CA CYS A 97 -2.20 11.31 -5.70
C CYS A 97 -0.95 10.76 -6.40
N LEU A 98 -0.43 9.65 -5.91
CA LEU A 98 0.64 8.88 -6.53
C LEU A 98 0.11 7.50 -6.90
N ARG A 99 0.09 7.20 -8.19
CA ARG A 99 -0.38 5.91 -8.71
C ARG A 99 0.82 5.00 -8.97
N LEU A 100 0.87 3.91 -8.23
CA LEU A 100 1.91 2.91 -8.31
C LEU A 100 1.37 1.67 -9.03
N ALA A 101 2.18 1.09 -9.90
CA ALA A 101 1.96 -0.23 -10.44
C ALA A 101 3.14 -1.12 -10.09
N GLN A 102 2.88 -2.35 -9.66
CA GLN A 102 3.96 -3.27 -9.35
C GLN A 102 3.64 -4.69 -9.84
N ASP A 103 4.69 -5.47 -10.08
CA ASP A 103 4.54 -6.90 -10.19
C ASP A 103 3.99 -7.46 -8.86
N GLU A 104 3.15 -8.49 -8.94
CA GLU A 104 2.50 -9.03 -7.74
C GLU A 104 3.49 -9.54 -6.68
N ALA A 105 4.64 -10.06 -7.12
CA ALA A 105 5.69 -10.55 -6.24
C ALA A 105 6.56 -9.45 -5.63
N MET A 106 6.30 -8.18 -5.92
CA MET A 106 7.03 -7.05 -5.33
C MET A 106 6.52 -6.62 -3.95
N LEU A 107 5.48 -7.27 -3.41
CA LEU A 107 4.99 -6.95 -2.07
C LEU A 107 5.81 -7.69 -1.01
N PHE A 108 6.93 -7.12 -0.61
CA PHE A 108 7.81 -7.65 0.43
C PHE A 108 8.36 -6.52 1.32
N GLN A 109 9.03 -6.87 2.42
CA GLN A 109 9.33 -5.94 3.51
C GLN A 109 10.00 -4.63 3.07
N PRO A 110 11.04 -4.60 2.22
CA PRO A 110 11.66 -3.34 1.78
C PRO A 110 10.73 -2.38 1.04
N VAL A 111 9.76 -2.93 0.29
CA VAL A 111 8.74 -2.11 -0.38
C VAL A 111 7.77 -1.53 0.64
N LEU A 112 7.34 -2.34 1.62
CA LEU A 112 6.47 -1.88 2.71
C LEU A 112 7.13 -0.80 3.55
N ASP A 113 8.39 -0.96 3.94
CA ASP A 113 9.16 0.03 4.69
C ASP A 113 9.29 1.36 3.92
N SER A 114 9.43 1.27 2.59
CA SER A 114 9.48 2.44 1.72
C SER A 114 8.14 3.19 1.65
N LEU A 115 7.02 2.45 1.63
CA LEU A 115 5.68 3.02 1.67
C LEU A 115 5.36 3.62 3.05
N GLU A 116 5.79 3.00 4.13
CA GLU A 116 5.67 3.55 5.49
C GLU A 116 6.42 4.88 5.62
N ALA A 117 7.66 4.94 5.14
CA ALA A 117 8.44 6.17 5.11
C ALA A 117 7.78 7.27 4.25
N LEU A 118 7.16 6.88 3.12
CA LEU A 118 6.37 7.79 2.28
C LEU A 118 5.17 8.35 3.04
N ALA A 119 4.40 7.50 3.71
CA ALA A 119 3.23 7.90 4.49
C ALA A 119 3.60 8.86 5.63
N GLY A 120 4.73 8.62 6.30
CA GLY A 120 5.24 9.53 7.33
C GLY A 120 5.64 10.90 6.80
N LYS A 121 6.23 10.95 5.59
CA LYS A 121 6.69 12.21 4.99
C LYS A 121 5.60 13.00 4.27
N TYR A 122 4.64 12.31 3.66
CA TYR A 122 3.54 12.87 2.89
C TYR A 122 2.18 12.36 3.39
N PRO A 123 1.76 12.72 4.61
CA PRO A 123 0.59 12.13 5.28
C PRO A 123 -0.75 12.42 4.59
N LEU A 124 -0.78 13.40 3.68
CA LEU A 124 -1.98 13.78 2.93
C LEU A 124 -1.98 13.26 1.48
N LEU A 125 -0.90 12.59 1.08
CA LEU A 125 -0.79 11.98 -0.24
C LEU A 125 -1.73 10.79 -0.34
N GLU A 126 -2.54 10.76 -1.38
CA GLU A 126 -3.27 9.57 -1.76
C GLU A 126 -2.32 8.63 -2.52
N VAL A 127 -2.25 7.37 -2.12
CA VAL A 127 -1.49 6.35 -2.84
C VAL A 127 -2.44 5.31 -3.39
N GLN A 128 -2.40 5.10 -4.70
CA GLN A 128 -3.13 4.04 -5.38
C GLN A 128 -2.14 3.00 -5.86
N LEU A 129 -2.14 1.81 -5.25
CA LEU A 129 -1.28 0.71 -5.63
C LEU A 129 -2.07 -0.33 -6.44
N SER A 130 -1.56 -0.70 -7.58
CA SER A 130 -2.10 -1.77 -8.40
C SER A 130 -1.06 -2.85 -8.63
N SER A 131 -1.38 -4.10 -8.27
CA SER A 131 -0.60 -5.27 -8.62
C SER A 131 -1.04 -5.81 -9.99
N ALA A 132 -0.09 -6.20 -10.81
CA ALA A 132 -0.34 -6.69 -12.15
C ALA A 132 0.80 -7.61 -12.61
N ALA A 133 0.54 -8.42 -13.62
CA ALA A 133 1.61 -9.11 -14.32
C ALA A 133 2.54 -8.09 -15.02
N GLN A 134 3.77 -8.48 -15.22
CA GLN A 134 4.89 -7.66 -15.69
C GLN A 134 4.58 -6.74 -16.89
N GLY A 135 4.04 -7.29 -17.97
CA GLY A 135 3.68 -6.52 -19.17
C GLY A 135 2.55 -5.52 -18.93
N ASP A 136 1.69 -5.79 -17.97
CA ASP A 136 0.60 -4.90 -17.58
C ASP A 136 1.09 -3.69 -16.78
N VAL A 137 2.16 -3.82 -16.01
CA VAL A 137 2.80 -2.69 -15.29
C VAL A 137 3.30 -1.66 -16.31
N ALA A 138 4.06 -2.07 -17.32
CA ALA A 138 4.55 -1.19 -18.37
C ALA A 138 3.41 -0.53 -19.15
N ARG A 139 2.37 -1.30 -19.50
CA ARG A 139 1.18 -0.79 -20.18
C ARG A 139 0.45 0.27 -19.35
N LYS A 140 0.26 0.07 -18.04
CA LYS A 140 -0.38 1.06 -17.16
C LYS A 140 0.39 2.38 -17.11
N LEU A 141 1.72 2.34 -17.17
CA LEU A 141 2.54 3.55 -17.25
C LEU A 141 2.32 4.28 -18.58
N VAL A 142 2.38 3.57 -19.72
CA VAL A 142 2.14 4.16 -21.05
C VAL A 142 0.73 4.75 -21.15
N GLU A 143 -0.27 4.06 -20.62
CA GLU A 143 -1.67 4.52 -20.60
C GLU A 143 -1.95 5.60 -19.54
N ARG A 144 -0.92 6.11 -18.84
CA ARG A 144 -1.05 7.11 -17.77
C ARG A 144 -1.96 6.68 -16.59
N LYS A 145 -2.12 5.38 -16.39
CA LYS A 145 -2.84 4.78 -15.26
C LYS A 145 -1.95 4.57 -14.03
N ALA A 146 -0.64 4.68 -14.20
CA ALA A 146 0.35 4.68 -13.14
C ALA A 146 1.41 5.76 -13.42
N ASP A 147 2.03 6.27 -12.35
CA ASP A 147 3.06 7.29 -12.41
C ASP A 147 4.45 6.67 -12.22
N LEU A 148 4.53 5.60 -11.43
CA LEU A 148 5.74 4.86 -11.10
C LEU A 148 5.45 3.37 -11.12
N GLY A 149 6.36 2.58 -11.71
CA GLY A 149 6.26 1.13 -11.79
C GLY A 149 7.44 0.43 -11.13
N LEU A 150 7.17 -0.71 -10.48
CA LEU A 150 8.18 -1.60 -9.94
C LEU A 150 7.95 -2.99 -10.53
N LEU A 151 8.92 -3.50 -11.29
CA LEU A 151 8.78 -4.75 -12.01
C LEU A 151 10.13 -5.51 -12.09
N PHE A 152 10.06 -6.78 -12.43
CA PHE A 152 11.26 -7.54 -12.76
C PHE A 152 11.75 -7.19 -14.16
N TYR A 153 13.07 -7.21 -14.34
CA TYR A 153 13.70 -6.94 -15.62
C TYR A 153 13.13 -7.85 -16.73
N HIS A 154 12.86 -7.24 -17.88
CA HIS A 154 12.60 -7.95 -19.12
C HIS A 154 13.05 -7.10 -20.33
N ASP A 155 13.33 -7.77 -21.46
CA ASP A 155 13.91 -7.11 -22.63
C ASP A 155 12.96 -6.15 -23.37
N GLN A 156 11.64 -6.36 -23.23
CA GLN A 156 10.62 -5.67 -24.01
C GLN A 156 9.94 -4.56 -23.20
N ILE A 157 10.67 -3.52 -22.83
CA ILE A 157 10.05 -2.31 -22.25
C ILE A 157 9.83 -1.27 -23.36
N PRO A 158 8.63 -0.65 -23.45
CA PRO A 158 8.36 0.41 -24.41
C PRO A 158 9.36 1.57 -24.33
N GLU A 159 9.80 2.10 -25.48
CA GLU A 159 10.76 3.21 -25.55
C GLU A 159 10.27 4.51 -24.86
N ALA A 160 8.95 4.66 -24.69
CA ALA A 160 8.35 5.78 -23.96
C ALA A 160 8.67 5.77 -22.46
N LEU A 161 9.21 4.66 -21.94
CA LEU A 161 9.53 4.50 -20.52
C LEU A 161 11.03 4.62 -20.28
N GLU A 162 11.38 5.18 -19.14
CA GLU A 162 12.70 5.10 -18.53
C GLU A 162 12.72 4.03 -17.48
N ARG A 163 13.89 3.39 -17.30
CA ARG A 163 14.09 2.34 -16.31
C ARG A 163 15.37 2.50 -15.55
N ARG A 164 15.37 2.05 -14.31
CA ARG A 164 16.53 2.05 -13.43
C ARG A 164 16.54 0.79 -12.60
N VAL A 165 17.62 0.04 -12.63
CA VAL A 165 17.83 -1.07 -11.72
C VAL A 165 17.90 -0.55 -10.29
N VAL A 166 17.12 -1.13 -9.39
CA VAL A 166 17.05 -0.76 -7.97
C VAL A 166 17.43 -1.90 -7.03
N GLY A 167 17.55 -3.13 -7.53
CA GLY A 167 17.99 -4.28 -6.75
C GLY A 167 17.72 -5.61 -7.46
N SER A 168 17.73 -6.68 -6.70
CA SER A 168 17.39 -8.03 -7.18
C SER A 168 16.63 -8.80 -6.12
N VAL A 169 15.93 -9.84 -6.56
CA VAL A 169 15.20 -10.77 -5.70
C VAL A 169 15.77 -12.16 -5.94
N GLU A 170 16.19 -12.80 -4.86
CA GLU A 170 16.71 -14.15 -4.90
C GLU A 170 15.61 -15.16 -5.22
N MET A 171 15.90 -16.05 -6.16
CA MET A 171 15.02 -17.15 -6.55
C MET A 171 15.53 -18.45 -5.94
N VAL A 172 14.61 -19.28 -5.49
CA VAL A 172 14.92 -20.60 -4.88
C VAL A 172 14.13 -21.70 -5.54
N THR A 173 14.71 -22.92 -5.57
CA THR A 173 14.01 -24.12 -5.99
C THR A 173 13.20 -24.66 -4.83
N VAL A 174 11.90 -24.87 -5.01
CA VAL A 174 11.00 -25.24 -3.91
C VAL A 174 10.02 -26.33 -4.30
N CYS A 175 9.57 -27.09 -3.30
CA CYS A 175 8.41 -27.98 -3.39
C CYS A 175 7.59 -27.95 -2.09
N GLY A 176 6.40 -28.54 -2.12
CA GLY A 176 5.60 -28.72 -0.90
C GLY A 176 6.27 -29.72 0.06
N VAL A 177 6.06 -29.54 1.39
CA VAL A 177 6.65 -30.40 2.44
C VAL A 177 6.34 -31.89 2.29
N ASN A 178 5.21 -32.21 1.66
CA ASN A 178 4.78 -33.61 1.41
C ASN A 178 5.24 -34.13 0.06
N HIS A 179 5.93 -33.36 -0.75
CA HIS A 179 6.44 -33.78 -2.05
C HIS A 179 7.65 -34.72 -1.88
N PRO A 180 7.82 -35.78 -2.74
CA PRO A 180 8.96 -36.70 -2.64
C PRO A 180 10.33 -36.03 -2.58
N LEU A 181 10.54 -34.96 -3.33
CA LEU A 181 11.79 -34.18 -3.36
C LEU A 181 12.13 -33.52 -2.01
N ALA A 182 11.15 -33.25 -1.16
CA ALA A 182 11.38 -32.61 0.15
C ALA A 182 12.22 -33.49 1.11
N LYS A 183 12.34 -34.79 0.82
CA LYS A 183 13.09 -35.74 1.66
C LYS A 183 14.52 -35.97 1.13
N GLU A 184 14.86 -35.39 0.00
CA GLU A 184 16.17 -35.59 -0.63
C GLU A 184 17.14 -34.51 -0.14
N PRO A 185 18.33 -34.89 0.36
CA PRO A 185 19.28 -33.89 0.88
C PRO A 185 19.91 -33.04 -0.23
N TYR A 186 19.91 -33.52 -1.46
CA TYR A 186 20.40 -32.82 -2.65
C TYR A 186 19.67 -33.35 -3.89
N VAL A 187 19.25 -32.43 -4.76
CA VAL A 187 18.41 -32.77 -5.93
C VAL A 187 19.13 -32.41 -7.23
N THR A 188 19.41 -33.42 -8.06
CA THR A 188 20.03 -33.22 -9.37
C THR A 188 19.02 -32.74 -10.41
N CYS A 189 19.50 -32.13 -11.51
CA CYS A 189 18.66 -31.71 -12.64
C CYS A 189 17.89 -32.91 -13.23
N GLN A 190 18.54 -34.10 -13.33
CA GLN A 190 17.90 -35.31 -13.79
C GLN A 190 16.74 -35.76 -12.86
N ARG A 191 16.89 -35.53 -11.57
CA ARG A 191 15.86 -35.86 -10.59
C ARG A 191 14.70 -34.88 -10.66
N LEU A 192 14.96 -33.57 -10.78
CA LEU A 192 13.92 -32.54 -11.02
C LEU A 192 13.10 -32.85 -12.27
N ALA A 193 13.74 -33.29 -13.36
CA ALA A 193 13.08 -33.62 -14.62
C ALA A 193 12.07 -34.77 -14.53
N GLN A 194 12.14 -35.62 -13.49
CA GLN A 194 11.18 -36.71 -13.26
C GLN A 194 9.85 -36.23 -12.65
N PHE A 195 9.82 -35.01 -12.13
CA PHE A 195 8.62 -34.42 -11.51
C PHE A 195 8.12 -33.22 -12.30
N ARG A 196 6.84 -32.92 -12.11
CA ARG A 196 6.23 -31.76 -12.76
C ARG A 196 6.86 -30.46 -12.26
N GLN A 197 7.28 -29.64 -13.22
CA GLN A 197 7.67 -28.27 -12.98
C GLN A 197 6.45 -27.34 -13.10
N LEU A 198 6.29 -26.47 -12.13
CA LEU A 198 5.28 -25.42 -12.09
C LEU A 198 5.97 -24.11 -12.49
N LEU A 199 5.65 -23.61 -13.69
CA LEU A 199 6.36 -22.49 -14.29
C LEU A 199 5.52 -21.22 -14.26
N MET A 200 6.17 -20.12 -13.92
CA MET A 200 5.63 -18.79 -14.15
C MET A 200 5.60 -18.50 -15.65
N SER A 201 4.47 -18.09 -16.18
CA SER A 201 4.30 -17.75 -17.58
C SER A 201 3.21 -16.72 -17.73
N THR A 202 3.55 -15.54 -18.21
CA THR A 202 2.56 -14.53 -18.61
C THR A 202 2.31 -14.62 -20.12
N GLN A 203 1.21 -14.05 -20.59
CA GLN A 203 0.89 -14.03 -22.04
C GLN A 203 1.84 -13.13 -22.83
N THR A 204 2.55 -12.20 -22.16
CA THR A 204 3.30 -11.12 -22.81
C THR A 204 4.78 -11.12 -22.50
N SER A 205 5.26 -11.88 -21.52
CA SER A 205 6.67 -11.86 -21.13
C SER A 205 7.17 -13.22 -20.66
N VAL A 206 8.44 -13.46 -20.95
CA VAL A 206 9.20 -14.61 -20.46
C VAL A 206 10.02 -14.14 -19.28
N TYR A 207 9.78 -14.69 -18.11
CA TYR A 207 10.63 -14.42 -16.95
C TYR A 207 11.99 -15.12 -17.12
N PRO A 208 13.08 -14.54 -16.63
CA PRO A 208 14.34 -15.24 -16.50
C PRO A 208 14.11 -16.52 -15.68
N GLY A 209 14.52 -17.67 -16.20
CA GLY A 209 14.25 -18.95 -15.55
C GLY A 209 12.86 -19.56 -15.82
N SER A 210 12.09 -19.02 -16.77
CA SER A 210 10.83 -19.66 -17.21
C SER A 210 11.04 -20.81 -18.19
N GLU A 211 12.30 -21.18 -18.43
CA GLU A 211 12.63 -22.35 -19.27
C GLU A 211 12.24 -23.65 -18.58
N ALA A 212 11.69 -24.58 -19.37
CA ALA A 212 11.28 -25.86 -18.84
C ALA A 212 12.50 -26.76 -18.59
N ALA A 213 12.77 -27.10 -17.33
CA ALA A 213 13.76 -28.09 -16.92
C ALA A 213 13.15 -29.50 -16.80
N SER A 214 11.83 -29.62 -16.91
CA SER A 214 11.10 -30.90 -16.90
C SER A 214 10.24 -31.03 -18.16
N PRO A 215 10.08 -32.23 -18.72
CA PRO A 215 9.11 -32.49 -19.78
C PRO A 215 7.65 -32.38 -19.31
N LEU A 216 7.42 -32.43 -17.99
CA LEU A 216 6.11 -32.31 -17.37
C LEU A 216 5.94 -30.87 -16.83
N VAL A 217 5.19 -30.05 -17.51
CA VAL A 217 5.06 -28.61 -17.16
C VAL A 217 3.59 -28.21 -16.98
N TRP A 218 3.32 -27.52 -15.90
CA TRP A 218 2.13 -26.69 -15.76
C TRP A 218 2.53 -25.21 -15.66
N ARG A 219 1.66 -24.32 -16.15
CA ARG A 219 1.95 -22.88 -16.21
C ARG A 219 0.86 -22.09 -15.51
N ALA A 220 1.27 -21.06 -14.77
CA ALA A 220 0.37 -20.06 -14.20
C ALA A 220 0.99 -18.68 -14.38
N ASP A 221 0.17 -17.65 -14.31
CA ASP A 221 0.56 -16.24 -14.44
C ASP A 221 0.65 -15.52 -13.08
N SER A 222 0.66 -16.29 -11.99
CA SER A 222 0.74 -15.81 -10.62
C SER A 222 1.65 -16.70 -9.77
N PHE A 223 2.62 -16.08 -9.08
CA PHE A 223 3.47 -16.78 -8.11
C PHE A 223 2.67 -17.33 -6.93
N TYR A 224 1.57 -16.68 -6.54
CA TYR A 224 0.71 -17.18 -5.48
C TYR A 224 -0.07 -18.43 -5.90
N VAL A 225 -0.51 -18.52 -7.16
CA VAL A 225 -1.11 -19.74 -7.71
C VAL A 225 -0.08 -20.88 -7.72
N LEU A 226 1.17 -20.61 -8.11
CA LEU A 226 2.24 -21.59 -8.03
C LEU A 226 2.47 -22.08 -6.59
N ALA A 227 2.46 -21.15 -5.61
CA ALA A 227 2.58 -21.51 -4.20
C ALA A 227 1.46 -22.46 -3.72
N GLU A 228 0.22 -22.19 -4.08
CA GLU A 228 -0.92 -23.06 -3.76
C GLU A 228 -0.77 -24.46 -4.40
N TRP A 229 -0.32 -24.51 -5.64
CA TRP A 229 -0.04 -25.79 -6.32
C TRP A 229 1.11 -26.58 -5.67
N LEU A 230 2.16 -25.88 -5.21
CA LEU A 230 3.26 -26.48 -4.48
C LEU A 230 2.80 -27.09 -3.16
N MET A 231 2.02 -26.36 -2.38
CA MET A 231 1.46 -26.86 -1.12
C MET A 231 0.56 -28.08 -1.32
N SER A 232 -0.12 -28.14 -2.46
CA SER A 232 -0.93 -29.31 -2.87
C SER A 232 -0.08 -30.48 -3.36
N GLY A 233 1.24 -30.37 -3.38
CA GLY A 233 2.15 -31.45 -3.80
C GLY A 233 2.17 -31.72 -5.31
N LEU A 234 1.72 -30.77 -6.15
CA LEU A 234 1.56 -30.96 -7.59
C LEU A 234 2.88 -30.94 -8.36
N GLY A 235 3.96 -30.48 -7.74
CA GLY A 235 5.27 -30.44 -8.39
C GLY A 235 6.29 -29.59 -7.63
N TRP A 236 7.25 -29.05 -8.36
CA TRP A 236 8.28 -28.16 -7.88
C TRP A 236 8.33 -26.88 -8.75
N ALA A 237 8.85 -25.79 -8.22
CA ALA A 237 8.95 -24.51 -8.91
C ALA A 237 10.18 -23.72 -8.51
N TRP A 238 10.45 -22.64 -9.25
CA TRP A 238 11.27 -21.55 -8.81
C TRP A 238 10.37 -20.41 -8.33
N LEU A 239 10.59 -20.00 -7.09
CA LEU A 239 9.86 -18.88 -6.48
C LEU A 239 10.83 -17.84 -5.90
N PRO A 240 10.43 -16.58 -5.84
CA PRO A 240 11.10 -15.59 -5.01
C PRO A 240 11.16 -16.06 -3.56
N ARG A 241 12.36 -16.00 -2.94
CA ARG A 241 12.57 -16.50 -1.57
C ARG A 241 11.63 -15.85 -0.57
N HIS A 242 11.35 -14.56 -0.70
CA HIS A 242 10.44 -13.86 0.22
C HIS A 242 9.00 -14.37 0.16
N ILE A 243 8.54 -14.92 -0.97
CA ILE A 243 7.23 -15.58 -1.05
C ILE A 243 7.25 -16.88 -0.24
N VAL A 244 8.32 -17.67 -0.36
CA VAL A 244 8.46 -18.93 0.40
C VAL A 244 8.49 -18.66 1.90
N GLN A 245 9.15 -17.57 2.31
CA GLN A 245 9.28 -17.15 3.70
C GLN A 245 8.05 -16.41 4.24
N TYR A 246 7.06 -16.14 3.40
CA TYR A 246 5.85 -15.47 3.86
C TYR A 246 5.13 -16.33 4.92
N PRO A 247 4.64 -15.73 6.02
CA PRO A 247 4.08 -16.49 7.17
C PRO A 247 3.06 -17.57 6.80
N THR A 248 2.24 -17.32 5.77
CA THR A 248 1.25 -18.30 5.29
C THR A 248 1.88 -19.54 4.67
N TYR A 249 3.07 -19.44 4.08
CA TYR A 249 3.72 -20.48 3.28
C TYR A 249 4.92 -21.12 3.95
N GLN A 250 5.56 -20.45 4.89
CA GLN A 250 6.85 -20.78 5.49
C GLN A 250 6.97 -22.21 6.03
N GLN A 251 5.87 -22.82 6.51
CA GLN A 251 5.88 -24.19 7.05
C GLN A 251 5.33 -25.23 6.08
N GLN A 252 4.92 -24.81 4.90
CA GLN A 252 4.24 -25.68 3.93
C GLN A 252 5.09 -25.96 2.68
N MET A 253 6.19 -25.23 2.52
CA MET A 253 7.15 -25.38 1.43
C MET A 253 8.55 -25.62 1.97
N VAL A 254 9.38 -26.30 1.18
CA VAL A 254 10.79 -26.61 1.47
C VAL A 254 11.64 -26.08 0.33
N GLU A 255 12.66 -25.30 0.66
CA GLU A 255 13.74 -24.96 -0.27
C GLU A 255 14.58 -26.21 -0.52
N LEU A 256 14.82 -26.52 -1.77
CA LEU A 256 15.61 -27.68 -2.19
C LEU A 256 17.05 -27.26 -2.41
N ASP A 257 17.99 -27.95 -1.79
CA ASP A 257 19.39 -27.90 -2.22
C ASP A 257 19.50 -28.63 -3.55
N SER A 258 19.74 -27.89 -4.65
CA SER A 258 19.67 -28.44 -6.00
C SER A 258 20.86 -28.03 -6.85
N GLU A 259 21.18 -28.92 -7.81
CA GLU A 259 22.28 -28.75 -8.77
C GLU A 259 22.16 -27.44 -9.56
N TRP A 260 20.94 -26.99 -9.79
CA TRP A 260 20.68 -25.73 -10.49
C TRP A 260 20.07 -24.69 -9.57
N THR A 261 20.77 -23.56 -9.45
CA THR A 261 20.26 -22.36 -8.76
C THR A 261 19.65 -21.43 -9.81
N PRO A 262 18.36 -21.07 -9.70
CA PRO A 262 17.76 -20.12 -10.63
C PRO A 262 18.42 -18.75 -10.51
N PRO A 263 18.54 -17.99 -11.61
CA PRO A 263 19.08 -16.64 -11.55
C PRO A 263 18.19 -15.72 -10.73
N ALA A 264 18.80 -14.78 -10.02
CA ALA A 264 18.06 -13.74 -9.32
C ALA A 264 17.26 -12.89 -10.32
N LEU A 265 16.08 -12.45 -9.92
CA LEU A 265 15.26 -11.53 -10.70
C LEU A 265 15.70 -10.10 -10.43
N VAL A 266 16.22 -9.41 -11.43
CA VAL A 266 16.57 -8.00 -11.33
C VAL A 266 15.31 -7.16 -11.21
N VAL A 267 15.29 -6.24 -10.24
CA VAL A 267 14.17 -5.34 -9.98
C VAL A 267 14.44 -3.98 -10.62
N GLU A 268 13.52 -3.53 -11.43
CA GLU A 268 13.57 -2.22 -12.08
C GLU A 268 12.45 -1.31 -11.62
N LEU A 269 12.82 -0.06 -11.40
CA LEU A 269 11.90 1.06 -11.27
C LEU A 269 11.71 1.68 -12.65
N VAL A 270 10.45 1.93 -13.02
CA VAL A 270 10.08 2.36 -14.36
C VAL A 270 9.10 3.53 -14.30
N TRP A 271 9.28 4.54 -15.15
CA TRP A 271 8.40 5.71 -15.26
C TRP A 271 8.42 6.26 -16.70
N ARG A 272 7.50 7.17 -17.00
CA ARG A 272 7.43 7.79 -18.33
C ARG A 272 8.60 8.76 -18.55
N ARG A 273 9.23 8.68 -19.71
CA ARG A 273 10.35 9.54 -20.09
C ARG A 273 9.95 11.01 -20.26
N ASP A 274 8.73 11.27 -20.70
CA ASP A 274 8.21 12.61 -20.98
C ASP A 274 7.66 13.31 -19.70
N GLU A 275 7.71 12.68 -18.55
CA GLU A 275 7.23 13.23 -17.29
C GLU A 275 8.31 13.35 -16.23
N HIS A 276 8.30 14.49 -15.55
CA HIS A 276 9.11 14.68 -14.36
C HIS A 276 8.40 14.11 -13.16
N LEU A 277 9.03 13.18 -12.47
CA LEU A 277 8.52 12.67 -11.20
C LEU A 277 8.35 13.83 -10.19
N GLY A 278 7.20 13.91 -9.55
CA GLY A 278 6.94 14.86 -8.48
C GLY A 278 7.76 14.56 -7.21
N PRO A 279 7.69 15.40 -6.18
CA PRO A 279 8.47 15.24 -4.95
C PRO A 279 8.25 13.91 -4.23
N ALA A 280 7.01 13.42 -4.15
CA ALA A 280 6.68 12.17 -3.49
C ALA A 280 7.15 10.96 -4.31
N ALA A 281 6.96 10.98 -5.63
CA ALA A 281 7.45 9.93 -6.52
C ALA A 281 8.99 9.84 -6.48
N ARG A 282 9.71 10.98 -6.51
CA ARG A 282 11.18 11.01 -6.38
C ARG A 282 11.64 10.48 -5.03
N PHE A 283 10.95 10.83 -3.96
CA PHE A 283 11.28 10.31 -2.63
C PHE A 283 11.14 8.79 -2.59
N LEU A 284 10.03 8.25 -3.10
CA LEU A 284 9.79 6.82 -3.13
C LEU A 284 10.80 6.09 -4.03
N ALA A 285 11.10 6.64 -5.21
CA ALA A 285 12.11 6.11 -6.12
C ALA A 285 13.50 6.01 -5.47
N LYS A 286 13.88 7.02 -4.68
CA LYS A 286 15.13 7.01 -3.92
C LYS A 286 15.10 5.94 -2.82
N ARG A 287 14.00 5.82 -2.08
CA ARG A 287 13.84 4.79 -1.02
C ARG A 287 13.94 3.38 -1.59
N PHE A 288 13.28 3.11 -2.71
CA PHE A 288 13.39 1.81 -3.37
C PHE A 288 14.85 1.49 -3.76
N ALA A 289 15.57 2.46 -4.33
CA ALA A 289 16.97 2.26 -4.66
C ALA A 289 17.86 2.00 -3.43
N GLU A 290 17.57 2.62 -2.28
CA GLU A 290 18.32 2.43 -1.04
C GLU A 290 18.00 1.08 -0.37
N CYS A 291 16.71 0.71 -0.30
CA CYS A 291 16.26 -0.47 0.44
C CYS A 291 16.43 -1.78 -0.36
N LEU A 292 16.35 -1.73 -1.68
CA LEU A 292 16.45 -2.92 -2.53
C LEU A 292 17.89 -3.28 -2.89
N GLN A 293 18.84 -2.33 -2.86
CA GLN A 293 20.27 -2.61 -3.01
C GLN A 293 20.90 -3.24 -1.77
N ALA A 294 20.27 -3.14 -0.61
CA ALA A 294 20.79 -3.66 0.66
C ALA A 294 20.49 -5.14 0.90
N ILE A 295 20.00 -5.87 -0.12
CA ILE A 295 19.63 -7.29 -0.04
C ILE A 295 20.68 -8.15 -0.78
N ASP A 296 21.97 -7.87 -0.54
CA ASP A 296 23.07 -8.75 -0.92
C ASP A 296 23.44 -9.72 0.22
#